data_7a94506dc0c3037cf95040d50021e8c4
#
_entry.id   7a94506dc0c3037cf95040d50021e8c4
#
_cell.length_a   1.000
_cell.length_b   1.000
_cell.length_c   1.000
_cell.angle_alpha   90.00
_cell.angle_beta   90.00
_cell.angle_gamma   90.00
#
_symmetry.space_group_name_H-M   'P 1'
#
loop_
_entity.id
_entity.type
_entity.pdbx_description
1 polymer ?
#
loop_
_entity_poly.entity_id
_entity_poly.type
_entity_poly.pdbx_seq_one_letter_code
_entity_poly.pdbx_strand_id
1 'polypeptide(L)'
;MLLIVVAFVLALLSAASNAQCPLPTGKTVVVKSETEFCLFLPPFSSSGGIADNEHRAIAFCTKSPFVGAPSAYPFPVDFIRSAHYSANPTKQYVQVTGRIRRAKYCLKSSDQGGQNDKWHPSGAKCAGYNHFVELVEPNENIYCIRCCMSRRDCPINMDTKGCRAVIPGDYS
;
A
#
# COMPACT_ATOMS: atom_id res chain seq x y z
N MET A 1 53.72 20.37 50.10
CA MET A 1 52.49 19.61 50.22
C MET A 1 51.61 19.97 49.06
N LEU A 2 51.69 19.15 48.01
CA LEU A 2 51.08 19.43 46.69
C LEU A 2 49.78 18.64 46.55
N LEU A 3 48.63 19.32 46.56
CA LEU A 3 47.34 18.72 46.38
C LEU A 3 47.10 18.46 44.88
N ILE A 4 47.03 17.19 44.50
CA ILE A 4 46.65 16.76 43.16
C ILE A 4 45.12 16.67 43.12
N VAL A 5 44.49 17.59 42.41
CA VAL A 5 43.05 17.53 42.10
C VAL A 5 42.87 16.64 40.89
N VAL A 6 42.34 15.44 41.10
CA VAL A 6 41.98 14.53 40.02
C VAL A 6 40.56 14.87 39.57
N ALA A 7 40.45 15.52 38.42
CA ALA A 7 39.16 15.78 37.78
C ALA A 7 38.68 14.52 37.07
N PHE A 8 37.66 13.86 37.58
CA PHE A 8 36.92 12.79 36.88
C PHE A 8 36.02 13.45 35.84
N VAL A 9 36.41 13.32 34.57
CA VAL A 9 35.53 13.64 33.44
C VAL A 9 34.65 12.40 33.19
N LEU A 10 33.39 12.43 33.66
CA LEU A 10 32.39 11.48 33.25
C LEU A 10 31.97 11.78 31.81
N ALA A 11 32.49 11.02 30.88
CA ALA A 11 32.01 10.99 29.51
C ALA A 11 30.64 10.26 29.49
N LEU A 12 29.55 11.04 29.44
CA LEU A 12 28.21 10.52 29.16
C LEU A 12 28.16 10.10 27.68
N LEU A 13 28.40 8.83 27.42
CA LEU A 13 28.10 8.21 26.13
C LEU A 13 26.58 8.15 26.01
N SER A 14 26.01 9.15 25.36
CA SER A 14 24.63 9.12 24.88
C SER A 14 24.55 8.04 23.79
N ALA A 15 24.12 6.84 24.15
CA ALA A 15 23.73 5.82 23.19
C ALA A 15 22.49 6.35 22.45
N ALA A 16 22.70 6.91 21.26
CA ALA A 16 21.62 7.18 20.33
C ALA A 16 21.02 5.82 19.96
N SER A 17 19.92 5.44 20.61
CA SER A 17 19.10 4.32 20.19
C SER A 17 18.58 4.68 18.78
N ASN A 18 19.18 4.12 17.76
CA ASN A 18 18.56 4.04 16.45
C ASN A 18 17.30 3.18 16.63
N ALA A 19 16.20 3.84 16.97
CA ALA A 19 14.88 3.23 16.90
C ALA A 19 14.64 2.95 15.42
N GLN A 20 15.09 1.79 14.99
CA GLN A 20 14.77 1.25 13.68
C GLN A 20 13.28 0.99 13.71
N CYS A 21 12.49 1.89 13.09
CA CYS A 21 11.08 1.62 12.88
C CYS A 21 10.97 0.23 12.26
N PRO A 22 10.23 -0.71 12.88
CA PRO A 22 10.08 -2.03 12.29
C PRO A 22 9.54 -1.85 10.88
N LEU A 23 10.20 -2.49 9.90
CA LEU A 23 9.77 -2.45 8.52
C LEU A 23 8.33 -2.97 8.44
N PRO A 24 7.45 -2.29 7.71
CA PRO A 24 6.08 -2.72 7.55
C PRO A 24 6.03 -4.12 6.93
N THR A 25 5.22 -4.97 7.53
CA THR A 25 5.00 -6.35 7.06
C THR A 25 3.56 -6.56 6.63
N GLY A 26 2.77 -5.49 6.54
CA GLY A 26 1.35 -5.56 6.27
C GLY A 26 1.04 -6.25 4.94
N LYS A 27 0.45 -7.44 5.01
CA LYS A 27 0.02 -8.26 3.87
C LYS A 27 -1.51 -8.33 3.77
N THR A 28 -2.21 -7.47 4.50
CA THR A 28 -3.67 -7.43 4.47
C THR A 28 -4.14 -6.05 4.08
N VAL A 29 -4.96 -5.98 3.04
CA VAL A 29 -5.72 -4.80 2.65
C VAL A 29 -7.18 -4.93 3.09
N VAL A 30 -7.87 -3.82 3.17
CA VAL A 30 -9.29 -3.73 3.52
C VAL A 30 -9.94 -2.78 2.52
N VAL A 31 -11.18 -3.07 2.11
CA VAL A 31 -12.00 -2.19 1.26
C VAL A 31 -13.39 -2.12 1.87
N LYS A 32 -13.74 -0.98 2.49
CA LYS A 32 -15.02 -0.77 3.18
C LYS A 32 -15.83 0.40 2.61
N SER A 33 -15.15 1.48 2.22
CA SER A 33 -15.76 2.68 1.68
C SER A 33 -14.72 3.49 0.91
N GLU A 34 -15.12 4.61 0.32
CA GLU A 34 -14.21 5.57 -0.32
C GLU A 34 -13.23 6.26 0.64
N THR A 35 -13.54 6.28 1.93
CA THR A 35 -12.68 6.84 2.98
C THR A 35 -11.99 5.78 3.84
N GLU A 36 -12.33 4.51 3.67
CA GLU A 36 -11.79 3.38 4.42
C GLU A 36 -11.35 2.25 3.51
N PHE A 37 -10.16 2.36 2.96
CA PHE A 37 -9.54 1.34 2.11
C PHE A 37 -8.02 1.34 2.19
N CYS A 38 -7.43 0.29 1.64
CA CYS A 38 -5.99 0.10 1.54
C CYS A 38 -5.60 -0.28 0.11
N LEU A 39 -4.32 -0.05 -0.22
CA LEU A 39 -3.65 -0.54 -1.43
C LEU A 39 -2.33 -1.20 -1.04
N PHE A 40 -1.84 -2.08 -1.88
CA PHE A 40 -0.47 -2.56 -1.84
C PHE A 40 0.41 -1.61 -2.65
N LEU A 41 1.50 -1.16 -2.06
CA LEU A 41 2.48 -0.30 -2.72
C LEU A 41 3.90 -0.82 -2.45
N PRO A 42 4.87 -0.51 -3.32
CA PRO A 42 6.27 -0.80 -3.05
C PRO A 42 6.70 -0.23 -1.69
N PRO A 43 7.58 -0.88 -0.93
CA PRO A 43 8.20 -0.24 0.23
C PRO A 43 8.90 1.06 -0.17
N PHE A 44 8.90 2.09 0.68
CA PHE A 44 9.51 3.41 0.38
C PHE A 44 10.98 3.36 -0.05
N SER A 45 11.72 2.35 0.39
CA SER A 45 13.12 2.13 0.03
C SER A 45 13.32 1.38 -1.28
N SER A 46 12.25 1.07 -2.00
CA SER A 46 12.33 0.26 -3.22
C SER A 46 12.82 1.09 -4.40
N SER A 47 13.70 0.49 -5.20
CA SER A 47 14.01 0.93 -6.56
C SER A 47 13.04 0.25 -7.55
N GLY A 48 12.89 0.81 -8.73
CA GLY A 48 12.01 0.27 -9.78
C GLY A 48 10.57 0.78 -9.68
N GLY A 49 9.71 0.24 -10.53
CA GLY A 49 8.29 0.56 -10.62
C GLY A 49 7.39 -0.34 -9.76
N ILE A 50 6.10 -0.22 -9.99
CA ILE A 50 5.08 -1.06 -9.32
C ILE A 50 5.32 -2.53 -9.66
N ALA A 51 5.42 -2.89 -10.94
CA ALA A 51 5.61 -4.27 -11.39
C ALA A 51 6.89 -4.90 -10.81
N ASP A 52 8.00 -4.17 -10.76
CA ASP A 52 9.26 -4.66 -10.19
C ASP A 52 9.16 -5.04 -8.70
N ASN A 53 8.17 -4.48 -8.01
CA ASN A 53 8.02 -4.59 -6.56
C ASN A 53 6.77 -5.37 -6.10
N GLU A 54 5.99 -5.96 -6.98
CA GLU A 54 4.78 -6.72 -6.62
C GLU A 54 5.04 -7.78 -5.55
N HIS A 55 6.16 -8.51 -5.67
CA HIS A 55 6.52 -9.58 -4.73
C HIS A 55 6.81 -9.11 -3.30
N ARG A 56 7.12 -7.84 -3.11
CA ARG A 56 7.45 -7.24 -1.80
C ARG A 56 6.55 -6.08 -1.40
N ALA A 57 5.51 -5.80 -2.17
CA ALA A 57 4.53 -4.77 -1.86
C ALA A 57 3.93 -4.98 -0.45
N ILE A 58 3.58 -3.89 0.18
CA ILE A 58 3.04 -3.82 1.55
C ILE A 58 1.78 -2.97 1.56
N ALA A 59 0.91 -3.23 2.53
CA ALA A 59 -0.36 -2.54 2.64
C ALA A 59 -0.20 -1.13 3.19
N PHE A 60 -0.78 -0.16 2.49
CA PHE A 60 -1.01 1.22 2.91
C PHE A 60 -2.50 1.51 2.96
N CYS A 61 -2.97 2.22 3.96
CA CYS A 61 -4.39 2.50 4.17
C CYS A 61 -4.67 3.98 4.35
N THR A 62 -5.93 4.37 4.17
CA THR A 62 -6.41 5.75 4.40
C THR A 62 -6.23 6.20 5.85
N LYS A 63 -6.09 5.27 6.78
CA LYS A 63 -5.77 5.53 8.20
C LYS A 63 -4.91 4.40 8.78
N SER A 64 -4.22 4.67 9.89
CA SER A 64 -3.42 3.68 10.62
C SER A 64 -3.50 4.01 12.13
N PRO A 65 -3.69 3.01 13.01
CA PRO A 65 -3.97 1.61 12.71
C PRO A 65 -5.35 1.41 12.05
N PHE A 66 -5.47 0.39 11.19
CA PHE A 66 -6.72 0.06 10.51
C PHE A 66 -7.27 -1.27 11.01
N VAL A 67 -8.54 -1.30 11.44
CA VAL A 67 -9.20 -2.54 11.87
C VAL A 67 -9.29 -3.52 10.69
N GLY A 68 -8.65 -4.67 10.84
CA GLY A 68 -8.51 -5.68 9.78
C GLY A 68 -7.18 -5.62 9.02
N ALA A 69 -6.40 -4.54 9.15
CA ALA A 69 -5.06 -4.41 8.58
C ALA A 69 -4.13 -3.70 9.58
N PRO A 70 -3.87 -4.27 10.77
CA PRO A 70 -3.18 -3.57 11.87
C PRO A 70 -1.72 -3.26 11.56
N SER A 71 -1.09 -3.98 10.63
CA SER A 71 0.31 -3.79 10.21
C SER A 71 0.44 -2.96 8.93
N ALA A 72 -0.65 -2.33 8.47
CA ALA A 72 -0.62 -1.43 7.33
C ALA A 72 -0.09 -0.03 7.73
N TYR A 73 0.52 0.65 6.77
CA TYR A 73 0.95 2.04 6.92
C TYR A 73 -0.15 3.01 6.50
N PRO A 74 -0.14 4.25 6.97
CA PRO A 74 -0.96 5.29 6.38
C PRO A 74 -0.40 5.67 5.01
N PHE A 75 -1.29 6.04 4.08
CA PHE A 75 -0.85 6.70 2.86
C PHE A 75 -0.13 8.00 3.18
N PRO A 76 0.86 8.42 2.37
CA PRO A 76 1.37 9.78 2.45
C PRO A 76 0.24 10.80 2.30
N VAL A 77 0.39 11.92 2.98
CA VAL A 77 -0.57 13.03 2.90
C VAL A 77 -0.79 13.42 1.44
N ASP A 78 -2.05 13.54 1.05
CA ASP A 78 -2.47 13.89 -0.32
C ASP A 78 -2.09 12.89 -1.41
N PHE A 79 -1.70 11.68 -1.09
CA PHE A 79 -1.45 10.65 -2.11
C PHE A 79 -2.72 10.26 -2.86
N ILE A 80 -3.81 9.96 -2.15
CA ILE A 80 -5.13 9.71 -2.77
C ILE A 80 -5.74 11.04 -3.17
N ARG A 81 -6.07 11.20 -4.45
CA ARG A 81 -6.73 12.39 -5.00
C ARG A 81 -8.23 12.24 -5.07
N SER A 82 -8.71 11.08 -5.49
CA SER A 82 -10.12 10.72 -5.49
C SER A 82 -10.30 9.24 -5.20
N ALA A 83 -11.46 8.88 -4.69
CA ALA A 83 -11.84 7.49 -4.43
C ALA A 83 -13.35 7.32 -4.64
N HIS A 84 -13.73 6.29 -5.39
CA HIS A 84 -15.12 5.96 -5.71
C HIS A 84 -15.37 4.51 -5.32
N TYR A 85 -16.16 4.33 -4.26
CA TYR A 85 -16.51 3.00 -3.75
C TYR A 85 -17.74 2.45 -4.46
N SER A 86 -17.71 1.16 -4.74
CA SER A 86 -18.85 0.43 -5.27
C SER A 86 -18.88 -0.99 -4.68
N ALA A 87 -20.08 -1.48 -4.42
CA ALA A 87 -20.33 -2.84 -3.96
C ALA A 87 -21.33 -3.54 -4.88
N ASN A 88 -21.10 -4.81 -5.15
CA ASN A 88 -22.05 -5.68 -5.84
C ASN A 88 -22.46 -6.83 -4.92
N PRO A 89 -23.60 -6.76 -4.23
CA PRO A 89 -24.01 -7.79 -3.27
C PRO A 89 -24.34 -9.12 -3.95
N THR A 90 -24.82 -9.11 -5.18
CA THR A 90 -25.14 -10.33 -5.93
C THR A 90 -23.89 -11.12 -6.29
N LYS A 91 -22.85 -10.44 -6.76
CA LYS A 91 -21.54 -11.04 -7.08
C LYS A 91 -20.59 -11.09 -5.88
N GLN A 92 -21.01 -10.52 -4.77
CA GLN A 92 -20.24 -10.49 -3.52
C GLN A 92 -18.83 -9.94 -3.70
N TYR A 93 -18.72 -8.74 -4.30
CA TYR A 93 -17.47 -7.99 -4.34
C TYR A 93 -17.66 -6.53 -3.91
N VAL A 94 -16.57 -5.94 -3.48
CA VAL A 94 -16.42 -4.51 -3.23
C VAL A 94 -15.23 -3.98 -4.02
N GLN A 95 -15.27 -2.72 -4.41
CA GLN A 95 -14.15 -2.09 -5.12
C GLN A 95 -14.01 -0.62 -4.78
N VAL A 96 -12.80 -0.10 -4.95
CA VAL A 96 -12.50 1.32 -5.00
C VAL A 96 -11.67 1.60 -6.25
N THR A 97 -12.07 2.62 -6.98
CA THR A 97 -11.35 3.15 -8.15
C THR A 97 -11.11 4.64 -7.94
N GLY A 98 -10.09 5.20 -8.56
CA GLY A 98 -9.83 6.62 -8.39
C GLY A 98 -8.45 7.06 -8.87
N ARG A 99 -8.03 8.22 -8.37
CA ARG A 99 -6.79 8.87 -8.79
C ARG A 99 -5.82 9.03 -7.64
N ILE A 100 -4.54 9.00 -7.99
CA ILE A 100 -3.42 9.28 -7.08
C ILE A 100 -2.67 10.54 -7.51
N ARG A 101 -1.90 11.10 -6.59
CA ARG A 101 -0.81 12.04 -6.89
C ARG A 101 0.51 11.26 -6.77
N ARG A 102 0.95 10.62 -7.86
CA ARG A 102 2.12 9.75 -7.86
C ARG A 102 3.37 10.37 -7.23
N ALA A 103 3.57 11.68 -7.38
CA ALA A 103 4.71 12.39 -6.81
C ALA A 103 4.75 12.35 -5.27
N LYS A 104 3.61 12.17 -4.61
CA LYS A 104 3.52 12.03 -3.15
C LYS A 104 4.08 10.69 -2.64
N TYR A 105 4.25 9.74 -3.53
CA TYR A 105 4.85 8.43 -3.25
C TYR A 105 6.15 8.20 -4.04
N CYS A 106 6.71 9.22 -4.66
CA CYS A 106 7.90 9.14 -5.50
C CYS A 106 7.77 8.17 -6.69
N LEU A 107 6.56 7.87 -7.15
CA LEU A 107 6.31 7.05 -8.34
C LEU A 107 6.62 7.86 -9.60
N LYS A 108 7.22 7.19 -10.58
CA LYS A 108 7.66 7.83 -11.83
C LYS A 108 6.50 7.95 -12.83
N SER A 109 6.52 9.00 -13.63
CA SER A 109 5.55 9.18 -14.73
C SER A 109 5.73 8.18 -15.88
N SER A 110 6.88 7.55 -15.97
CA SER A 110 7.17 6.50 -16.95
C SER A 110 6.79 5.11 -16.45
N ASP A 111 6.38 4.96 -15.18
CA ASP A 111 5.96 3.68 -14.62
C ASP A 111 4.54 3.35 -15.09
N GLN A 112 4.42 2.33 -15.92
CA GLN A 112 3.13 1.90 -16.48
C GLN A 112 2.28 1.10 -15.48
N GLY A 113 2.82 0.86 -14.28
CA GLY A 113 2.11 0.18 -13.23
C GLY A 113 2.37 -1.31 -13.14
N GLY A 114 1.55 -1.98 -12.37
CA GLY A 114 1.60 -3.42 -12.13
C GLY A 114 0.38 -3.88 -11.36
N GLN A 115 0.28 -5.21 -11.14
CA GLN A 115 -0.84 -5.87 -10.52
C GLN A 115 -0.45 -6.58 -9.23
N ASN A 116 -1.15 -6.30 -8.16
CA ASN A 116 -1.10 -7.10 -6.94
C ASN A 116 -2.36 -8.00 -6.86
N ASP A 117 -2.20 -9.19 -6.34
CA ASP A 117 -3.29 -10.15 -6.17
C ASP A 117 -2.99 -11.15 -5.05
N LYS A 118 -3.78 -12.21 -4.92
CA LYS A 118 -3.60 -13.26 -3.92
C LYS A 118 -2.21 -13.93 -3.96
N TRP A 119 -1.51 -13.87 -5.10
CA TRP A 119 -0.21 -14.52 -5.29
C TRP A 119 0.97 -13.56 -5.07
N HIS A 120 0.73 -12.28 -5.32
CA HIS A 120 1.76 -11.24 -5.18
C HIS A 120 1.19 -10.01 -4.43
N PRO A 121 1.84 -9.61 -3.32
CA PRO A 121 2.96 -10.26 -2.62
C PRO A 121 2.54 -11.55 -1.90
N SER A 122 3.47 -12.47 -1.67
CA SER A 122 3.18 -13.73 -0.97
C SER A 122 2.50 -13.47 0.38
N GLY A 123 1.40 -14.19 0.65
CA GLY A 123 0.58 -14.01 1.83
C GLY A 123 -0.39 -12.82 1.78
N ALA A 124 -0.47 -12.13 0.64
CA ALA A 124 -1.42 -11.04 0.46
C ALA A 124 -2.88 -11.51 0.52
N LYS A 125 -3.72 -10.67 1.14
CA LYS A 125 -5.16 -10.93 1.25
C LYS A 125 -5.95 -9.64 1.40
N CYS A 126 -7.22 -9.70 0.97
CA CYS A 126 -8.22 -8.71 1.33
C CYS A 126 -9.08 -9.26 2.48
N ALA A 127 -9.19 -8.50 3.57
CA ALA A 127 -9.94 -8.93 4.75
C ALA A 127 -11.43 -9.15 4.42
N GLY A 128 -11.93 -10.32 4.76
CA GLY A 128 -13.33 -10.72 4.50
C GLY A 128 -13.60 -11.27 3.11
N TYR A 129 -12.59 -11.39 2.24
CA TYR A 129 -12.72 -11.87 0.86
C TYR A 129 -11.69 -12.95 0.53
N ASN A 130 -12.03 -13.85 -0.39
CA ASN A 130 -11.17 -14.95 -0.79
C ASN A 130 -10.14 -14.57 -1.86
N HIS A 131 -10.44 -13.53 -2.64
CA HIS A 131 -9.65 -13.06 -3.77
C HIS A 131 -9.61 -11.54 -3.78
N PHE A 132 -8.60 -10.98 -4.40
CA PHE A 132 -8.54 -9.58 -4.78
C PHE A 132 -7.69 -9.42 -6.03
N VAL A 133 -7.86 -8.30 -6.69
CA VAL A 133 -7.02 -7.77 -7.75
C VAL A 133 -6.88 -6.28 -7.55
N GLU A 134 -5.67 -5.79 -7.70
CA GLU A 134 -5.33 -4.38 -7.57
C GLU A 134 -4.36 -4.00 -8.68
N LEU A 135 -4.56 -2.83 -9.27
CA LEU A 135 -3.58 -2.21 -10.15
C LEU A 135 -3.32 -0.78 -9.70
N VAL A 136 -2.07 -0.36 -9.82
CA VAL A 136 -1.66 1.04 -9.67
C VAL A 136 -0.92 1.43 -10.93
N GLU A 137 -1.37 2.49 -11.60
CA GLU A 137 -0.85 2.99 -12.88
C GLU A 137 -0.35 4.43 -12.72
N PRO A 138 0.91 4.61 -12.30
CA PRO A 138 1.47 5.93 -12.04
C PRO A 138 1.51 6.84 -13.28
N ASN A 139 1.73 6.29 -14.47
CA ASN A 139 1.73 7.06 -15.72
C ASN A 139 0.38 7.77 -15.97
N GLU A 140 -0.74 7.14 -15.58
CA GLU A 140 -2.09 7.71 -15.71
C GLU A 140 -2.60 8.38 -14.42
N ASN A 141 -1.87 8.26 -13.32
CA ASN A 141 -2.28 8.68 -11.98
C ASN A 141 -3.60 8.04 -11.52
N ILE A 142 -3.82 6.77 -11.83
CA ILE A 142 -5.00 6.03 -11.40
C ILE A 142 -4.61 4.79 -10.59
N TYR A 143 -5.58 4.30 -9.85
CA TYR A 143 -5.53 3.03 -9.14
C TYR A 143 -6.89 2.37 -9.11
N CYS A 144 -6.90 1.08 -8.89
CA CYS A 144 -8.11 0.32 -8.68
C CYS A 144 -7.83 -0.91 -7.81
N ILE A 145 -8.78 -1.24 -6.94
CA ILE A 145 -8.76 -2.46 -6.15
C ILE A 145 -10.17 -3.06 -6.10
N ARG A 146 -10.27 -4.37 -6.24
CA ARG A 146 -11.49 -5.13 -6.02
C ARG A 146 -11.21 -6.35 -5.16
N CYS A 147 -12.03 -6.55 -4.14
CA CYS A 147 -12.02 -7.72 -3.27
C CYS A 147 -13.27 -8.56 -3.54
N CYS A 148 -13.11 -9.86 -3.78
CA CYS A 148 -14.14 -10.75 -4.31
C CYS A 148 -14.26 -12.04 -3.50
N MET A 149 -15.47 -12.56 -3.35
CA MET A 149 -15.68 -13.93 -2.88
C MET A 149 -15.32 -14.96 -3.96
N SER A 150 -15.62 -14.66 -5.21
CA SER A 150 -15.35 -15.53 -6.36
C SER A 150 -14.15 -15.04 -7.19
N ARG A 151 -13.26 -15.96 -7.57
CA ARG A 151 -12.13 -15.67 -8.48
C ARG A 151 -12.58 -15.08 -9.83
N ARG A 152 -13.76 -15.47 -10.31
CA ARG A 152 -14.30 -14.99 -11.58
C ARG A 152 -14.46 -13.47 -11.60
N ASP A 153 -14.78 -12.86 -10.46
CA ASP A 153 -15.02 -11.44 -10.35
C ASP A 153 -13.74 -10.64 -10.05
N CYS A 154 -12.61 -11.33 -9.75
CA CYS A 154 -11.28 -10.76 -9.60
C CYS A 154 -10.31 -11.40 -10.62
N PRO A 155 -10.33 -10.99 -11.89
CA PRO A 155 -9.43 -11.53 -12.92
C PRO A 155 -7.99 -11.07 -12.66
N ILE A 156 -7.04 -12.02 -12.66
CA ILE A 156 -5.64 -11.77 -12.27
C ILE A 156 -4.63 -11.90 -13.42
N ASN A 157 -5.03 -12.26 -14.60
CA ASN A 157 -4.13 -12.42 -15.76
C ASN A 157 -4.38 -11.31 -16.79
N MET A 158 -4.54 -10.08 -16.31
CA MET A 158 -4.91 -8.93 -17.14
C MET A 158 -4.10 -7.67 -16.76
N ASP A 159 -2.92 -7.84 -16.21
CA ASP A 159 -2.01 -6.80 -15.75
C ASP A 159 -1.70 -5.74 -16.81
N THR A 160 -1.56 -6.17 -18.07
CA THR A 160 -1.31 -5.28 -19.22
C THR A 160 -2.55 -4.56 -19.75
N LYS A 161 -3.76 -4.86 -19.23
CA LYS A 161 -5.02 -4.26 -19.69
C LYS A 161 -5.37 -2.97 -18.96
N GLY A 162 -4.76 -2.75 -17.81
CA GLY A 162 -4.97 -1.59 -16.97
C GLY A 162 -6.28 -1.57 -16.19
N CYS A 163 -6.34 -0.66 -15.23
CA CYS A 163 -7.44 -0.50 -14.29
C CYS A 163 -8.82 -0.45 -14.95
N ARG A 164 -8.97 0.36 -15.99
CA ARG A 164 -10.27 0.59 -16.63
C ARG A 164 -10.87 -0.67 -17.25
N ALA A 165 -10.03 -1.58 -17.74
CA ALA A 165 -10.47 -2.86 -18.31
C ALA A 165 -10.68 -3.94 -17.24
N VAL A 166 -9.81 -3.98 -16.22
CA VAL A 166 -9.86 -5.01 -15.17
C VAL A 166 -10.94 -4.71 -14.14
N ILE A 167 -11.06 -3.45 -13.73
CA ILE A 167 -12.03 -2.98 -12.74
C ILE A 167 -12.77 -1.76 -13.29
N PRO A 168 -13.77 -1.93 -14.16
CA PRO A 168 -14.60 -0.82 -14.61
C PRO A 168 -15.19 -0.05 -13.44
N GLY A 169 -15.08 1.29 -13.46
CA GLY A 169 -15.49 2.18 -12.39
C GLY A 169 -15.28 3.65 -12.71
N ASP A 170 -15.45 4.51 -11.72
CA ASP A 170 -15.21 5.95 -11.83
C ASP A 170 -13.74 6.25 -11.51
N TYR A 171 -13.09 7.01 -12.39
CA TYR A 171 -11.70 7.46 -12.30
C TYR A 171 -11.57 8.99 -12.43
N SER A 172 -12.64 9.72 -12.11
CA SER A 172 -12.62 11.19 -12.13
C SER A 172 -11.78 11.80 -10.99
#